data_9e6e0a14638e6d3f8c30816a084ac20d
#
_entry.id   9e6e0a14638e6d3f8c30816a084ac20d
#
_cell.length_a   1.000
_cell.length_b   1.000
_cell.length_c   1.000
_cell.angle_alpha   90.00
_cell.angle_beta   90.00
_cell.angle_gamma   90.00
#
_symmetry.space_group_name_H-M   'P 1'
#
loop_
_entity.id
_entity.type
_entity.pdbx_description
1 polymer ?
#
loop_
_entity_poly.entity_id
_entity_poly.type
_entity_poly.pdbx_seq_one_letter_code
_entity_poly.pdbx_strand_id
1 'polypeptide(L)'
;FYDGQQLPAFKFVAQLATTAPNDPSPLPGFPPGFTNHQVFVAVMSTPQISPATPRPDFFNAAGDVQQDRLLFANDALIRANIAQFVDYIALRTLRDINCGLAGDRSFTGRLGQFTGAVYINASGHGFGGAMLDTAALLTGATVTTNFSAPFGHVDAYFDVAHRQRLEQPILAWLEGVVAR
;
A
#
# COMPACT_ATOMS: atom_id res chain seq x y z
N PHE A 1 -3.48 -14.55 -11.73
CA PHE A 1 -3.48 -13.94 -10.42
C PHE A 1 -4.34 -12.68 -10.35
N TYR A 2 -4.38 -11.86 -11.37
CA TYR A 2 -5.32 -10.75 -11.49
C TYR A 2 -6.40 -11.18 -12.49
N ASP A 3 -7.57 -11.50 -11.99
CA ASP A 3 -8.68 -12.01 -12.83
C ASP A 3 -9.61 -10.92 -13.34
N GLY A 4 -9.27 -9.65 -13.07
CA GLY A 4 -10.09 -8.50 -13.45
C GLY A 4 -11.33 -8.27 -12.58
N GLN A 5 -11.63 -9.16 -11.64
CA GLN A 5 -12.81 -9.06 -10.78
C GLN A 5 -12.54 -8.26 -9.49
N GLN A 6 -11.29 -8.17 -9.07
CA GLN A 6 -10.93 -7.53 -7.80
C GLN A 6 -11.21 -6.03 -7.82
N LEU A 7 -10.86 -5.32 -8.90
CA LEU A 7 -11.09 -3.89 -8.98
C LEU A 7 -12.58 -3.50 -8.93
N PRO A 8 -13.49 -4.16 -9.70
CA PRO A 8 -14.92 -3.94 -9.54
C PRO A 8 -15.42 -4.20 -8.12
N ALA A 9 -14.93 -5.24 -7.45
CA ALA A 9 -15.29 -5.54 -6.07
C ALA A 9 -14.83 -4.45 -5.10
N PHE A 10 -13.58 -3.98 -5.22
CA PHE A 10 -13.06 -2.86 -4.44
C PHE A 10 -13.89 -1.57 -4.65
N LYS A 11 -14.21 -1.25 -5.89
CA LYS A 11 -15.06 -0.09 -6.22
C LYS A 11 -16.43 -0.21 -5.58
N PHE A 12 -17.02 -1.39 -5.62
CA PHE A 12 -18.34 -1.63 -5.02
C PHE A 12 -18.29 -1.47 -3.50
N VAL A 13 -17.29 -2.01 -2.82
CA VAL A 13 -17.10 -1.81 -1.38
C VAL A 13 -16.96 -0.32 -1.04
N ALA A 14 -16.10 0.40 -1.75
CA ALA A 14 -15.90 1.83 -1.54
C ALA A 14 -17.17 2.64 -1.82
N GLN A 15 -17.96 2.26 -2.83
CA GLN A 15 -19.23 2.89 -3.14
C GLN A 15 -20.25 2.69 -2.02
N LEU A 16 -20.45 1.48 -1.54
CA LEU A 16 -21.35 1.19 -0.42
C LEU A 16 -20.95 1.96 0.84
N ALA A 17 -19.66 1.97 1.18
CA ALA A 17 -19.15 2.72 2.32
C ALA A 17 -19.30 4.24 2.16
N THR A 18 -19.49 4.74 0.94
CA THR A 18 -19.70 6.17 0.68
C THR A 18 -21.18 6.55 0.69
N THR A 19 -22.02 5.71 0.09
CA THR A 19 -23.44 6.05 -0.13
C THR A 19 -24.35 5.63 1.02
N ALA A 20 -24.00 4.57 1.74
CA ALA A 20 -24.77 3.99 2.83
C ALA A 20 -23.85 3.42 3.92
N PRO A 21 -22.96 4.22 4.54
CA PRO A 21 -21.91 3.73 5.42
C PRO A 21 -22.42 2.92 6.61
N ASN A 22 -23.54 3.34 7.18
CA ASN A 22 -24.10 2.76 8.41
C ASN A 22 -25.08 1.61 8.15
N ASP A 23 -25.44 1.35 6.89
CA ASP A 23 -26.35 0.26 6.56
C ASP A 23 -25.65 -1.10 6.71
N PRO A 24 -26.40 -2.16 7.09
CA PRO A 24 -25.86 -3.51 7.11
C PRO A 24 -25.33 -3.90 5.72
N SER A 25 -24.13 -4.45 5.69
CA SER A 25 -23.48 -4.82 4.42
C SER A 25 -24.16 -6.04 3.80
N PRO A 26 -24.48 -5.99 2.51
CA PRO A 26 -24.98 -7.15 1.77
C PRO A 26 -23.87 -8.13 1.35
N LEU A 27 -22.60 -7.81 1.63
CA LEU A 27 -21.47 -8.58 1.13
C LEU A 27 -21.28 -9.88 1.92
N PRO A 28 -21.15 -11.02 1.24
CA PRO A 28 -20.90 -12.29 1.90
C PRO A 28 -19.46 -12.35 2.46
N GLY A 29 -19.27 -13.21 3.46
CA GLY A 29 -17.94 -13.47 4.03
C GLY A 29 -17.57 -12.57 5.21
N PHE A 30 -18.42 -11.61 5.56
CA PHE A 30 -18.26 -10.77 6.75
C PHE A 30 -19.25 -11.15 7.84
N PRO A 31 -18.94 -10.86 9.13
CA PRO A 31 -19.86 -11.14 10.22
C PRO A 31 -21.22 -10.45 10.02
N PRO A 32 -22.33 -11.12 10.37
CA PRO A 32 -23.65 -10.49 10.34
C PRO A 32 -23.68 -9.21 11.17
N GLY A 33 -24.28 -8.17 10.60
CA GLY A 33 -24.43 -6.88 11.26
C GLY A 33 -23.25 -5.91 11.04
N PHE A 34 -22.20 -6.32 10.31
CA PHE A 34 -21.20 -5.36 9.88
C PHE A 34 -21.84 -4.31 8.97
N THR A 35 -21.50 -3.05 9.23
CA THR A 35 -21.89 -1.95 8.33
C THR A 35 -21.05 -1.97 7.04
N ASN A 36 -21.52 -1.28 6.02
CA ASN A 36 -20.75 -1.13 4.78
C ASN A 36 -19.39 -0.47 5.04
N HIS A 37 -19.32 0.47 5.98
CA HIS A 37 -18.06 1.13 6.32
C HIS A 37 -17.11 0.20 7.08
N GLN A 38 -17.61 -0.60 8.02
CA GLN A 38 -16.81 -1.62 8.70
C GLN A 38 -16.22 -2.65 7.73
N VAL A 39 -17.00 -3.04 6.71
CA VAL A 39 -16.51 -3.92 5.65
C VAL A 39 -15.39 -3.23 4.85
N PHE A 40 -15.54 -1.95 4.52
CA PHE A 40 -14.49 -1.19 3.85
C PHE A 40 -13.20 -1.16 4.69
N VAL A 41 -13.29 -0.81 5.99
CA VAL A 41 -12.14 -0.82 6.90
C VAL A 41 -11.52 -2.20 6.98
N ALA A 42 -12.32 -3.26 7.10
CA ALA A 42 -11.84 -4.64 7.12
C ALA A 42 -11.07 -5.00 5.84
N VAL A 43 -11.61 -4.66 4.67
CA VAL A 43 -10.95 -4.91 3.37
C VAL A 43 -9.63 -4.17 3.25
N MET A 44 -9.58 -2.91 3.68
CA MET A 44 -8.35 -2.11 3.64
C MET A 44 -7.26 -2.61 4.61
N SER A 45 -7.66 -3.14 5.76
CA SER A 45 -6.74 -3.59 6.81
C SER A 45 -6.43 -5.09 6.77
N THR A 46 -7.12 -5.87 5.94
CA THR A 46 -6.88 -7.31 5.85
C THR A 46 -5.51 -7.62 5.22
N PRO A 47 -4.77 -8.60 5.75
CA PRO A 47 -3.55 -9.10 5.12
C PRO A 47 -3.89 -9.75 3.78
N GLN A 48 -3.41 -9.18 2.68
CA GLN A 48 -3.68 -9.69 1.33
C GLN A 48 -2.53 -10.50 0.73
N ILE A 49 -1.43 -10.63 1.47
CA ILE A 49 -0.26 -11.38 0.98
C ILE A 49 -0.33 -12.81 1.44
N SER A 50 -0.24 -13.70 0.45
CA SER A 50 0.00 -15.13 0.52
C SER A 50 -0.29 -15.83 1.86
N PRO A 51 -1.17 -16.84 1.87
CA PRO A 51 -1.38 -17.72 3.03
C PRO A 51 -0.09 -18.36 3.57
N ALA A 52 0.98 -18.44 2.75
CA ALA A 52 2.27 -19.01 3.12
C ALA A 52 3.12 -18.11 4.04
N THR A 53 2.80 -16.83 4.14
CA THR A 53 3.46 -15.89 5.07
C THR A 53 2.38 -15.09 5.79
N PRO A 54 1.65 -15.70 6.73
CA PRO A 54 0.64 -14.99 7.49
C PRO A 54 1.33 -13.89 8.30
N ARG A 55 1.17 -12.66 7.85
CA ARG A 55 1.43 -11.51 8.71
C ARG A 55 0.09 -11.18 9.37
N PRO A 56 0.02 -11.06 10.68
CA PRO A 56 -1.19 -10.68 11.39
C PRO A 56 -1.58 -9.21 11.14
N ASP A 57 -0.98 -8.60 10.15
CA ASP A 57 -0.89 -7.16 9.98
C ASP A 57 -1.70 -6.73 8.76
N PHE A 58 -2.19 -5.50 8.79
CA PHE A 58 -2.87 -4.85 7.67
C PHE A 58 -1.91 -4.67 6.48
N PHE A 59 -2.44 -4.88 5.29
CA PHE A 59 -1.66 -4.73 4.07
C PHE A 59 -1.78 -3.34 3.45
N ASN A 60 -3.00 -2.91 3.11
CA ASN A 60 -3.19 -1.64 2.41
C ASN A 60 -3.09 -0.46 3.37
N ALA A 61 -3.90 -0.43 4.41
CA ALA A 61 -3.94 0.64 5.39
C ALA A 61 -4.14 0.10 6.80
N ALA A 62 -3.56 0.75 7.79
CA ALA A 62 -3.82 0.44 9.18
C ALA A 62 -5.27 0.78 9.53
N GLY A 63 -6.01 -0.18 10.10
CA GLY A 63 -7.41 -0.02 10.44
C GLY A 63 -7.82 -0.74 11.71
N ASP A 64 -8.84 -0.20 12.37
CA ASP A 64 -9.53 -0.80 13.50
C ASP A 64 -11.01 -0.99 13.14
N VAL A 65 -11.37 -2.22 12.82
CA VAL A 65 -12.73 -2.59 12.38
C VAL A 65 -13.75 -2.41 13.50
N GLN A 66 -13.35 -2.61 14.76
CA GLN A 66 -14.25 -2.45 15.90
C GLN A 66 -14.57 -0.98 16.17
N GLN A 67 -13.60 -0.11 15.96
CA GLN A 67 -13.80 1.34 16.05
C GLN A 67 -14.26 1.96 14.73
N ASP A 68 -14.46 1.14 13.71
CA ASP A 68 -14.94 1.54 12.38
C ASP A 68 -14.13 2.69 11.76
N ARG A 69 -12.79 2.59 11.77
CA ARG A 69 -11.92 3.65 11.26
C ARG A 69 -10.59 3.14 10.71
N LEU A 70 -10.04 3.88 9.75
CA LEU A 70 -8.62 3.83 9.43
C LEU A 70 -7.82 4.66 10.43
N LEU A 71 -6.60 4.22 10.79
CA LEU A 71 -5.84 4.82 11.88
C LEU A 71 -5.05 6.07 11.45
N PHE A 72 -4.55 6.08 10.22
CA PHE A 72 -3.71 7.15 9.71
C PHE A 72 -4.28 7.81 8.46
N ALA A 73 -4.82 7.02 7.56
CA ALA A 73 -5.26 7.46 6.26
C ALA A 73 -6.58 8.22 6.31
N ASN A 74 -6.71 9.23 5.43
CA ASN A 74 -7.99 9.89 5.18
C ASN A 74 -8.92 8.96 4.41
N ASP A 75 -9.87 8.42 5.10
CA ASP A 75 -10.84 7.45 4.61
C ASP A 75 -11.63 7.95 3.39
N ALA A 76 -12.17 9.15 3.45
CA ALA A 76 -12.94 9.73 2.33
C ALA A 76 -12.07 9.89 1.07
N LEU A 77 -10.79 10.26 1.24
CA LEU A 77 -9.86 10.42 0.14
C LEU A 77 -9.50 9.06 -0.49
N ILE A 78 -9.32 8.01 0.31
CA ILE A 78 -9.10 6.66 -0.22
C ILE A 78 -10.30 6.19 -1.03
N ARG A 79 -11.52 6.33 -0.50
CA ARG A 79 -12.75 5.92 -1.20
C ARG A 79 -12.92 6.67 -2.52
N ALA A 80 -12.68 7.98 -2.53
CA ALA A 80 -12.73 8.78 -3.75
C ALA A 80 -11.66 8.34 -4.78
N ASN A 81 -10.47 7.99 -4.32
CA ASN A 81 -9.41 7.47 -5.18
C ASN A 81 -9.78 6.12 -5.78
N ILE A 82 -10.27 5.18 -4.96
CA ILE A 82 -10.70 3.86 -5.44
C ILE A 82 -11.84 3.98 -6.47
N ALA A 83 -12.78 4.89 -6.27
CA ALA A 83 -13.88 5.10 -7.21
C ALA A 83 -13.40 5.52 -8.61
N GLN A 84 -12.30 6.29 -8.67
CA GLN A 84 -11.71 6.77 -9.91
C GLN A 84 -10.60 5.87 -10.45
N PHE A 85 -10.18 4.87 -9.66
CA PHE A 85 -9.06 4.02 -10.03
C PHE A 85 -9.34 3.27 -11.33
N VAL A 86 -8.39 3.34 -12.24
CA VAL A 86 -8.39 2.56 -13.48
C VAL A 86 -7.23 1.57 -13.45
N ASP A 87 -7.44 0.42 -14.02
CA ASP A 87 -6.36 -0.56 -14.16
C ASP A 87 -5.35 -0.05 -15.20
N TYR A 88 -4.23 0.47 -14.72
CA TYR A 88 -3.17 0.97 -15.57
C TYR A 88 -1.86 0.18 -15.43
N ILE A 89 -1.86 -0.89 -14.60
CA ILE A 89 -0.66 -1.72 -14.47
C ILE A 89 -0.49 -2.51 -15.76
N ALA A 90 0.56 -2.20 -16.51
CA ALA A 90 0.88 -2.92 -17.73
C ALA A 90 1.09 -4.42 -17.44
N LEU A 91 0.54 -5.28 -18.28
CA LEU A 91 0.68 -6.74 -18.16
C LEU A 91 2.15 -7.18 -18.04
N ARG A 92 3.07 -6.47 -18.69
CA ARG A 92 4.51 -6.69 -18.57
C ARG A 92 5.00 -6.46 -17.13
N THR A 93 4.58 -5.37 -16.50
CA THR A 93 4.93 -5.05 -15.11
C THR A 93 4.40 -6.11 -14.15
N LEU A 94 3.14 -6.53 -14.32
CA LEU A 94 2.56 -7.62 -13.52
C LEU A 94 3.32 -8.93 -13.70
N ARG A 95 3.70 -9.27 -14.94
CA ARG A 95 4.53 -10.44 -15.23
C ARG A 95 5.88 -10.33 -14.50
N ASP A 96 6.56 -9.21 -14.61
CA ASP A 96 7.89 -9.02 -14.04
C ASP A 96 7.85 -9.07 -12.49
N ILE A 97 6.80 -8.52 -11.87
CA ILE A 97 6.54 -8.67 -10.43
C ILE A 97 6.36 -10.15 -10.06
N ASN A 98 5.51 -10.89 -10.79
CA ASN A 98 5.27 -12.30 -10.52
C ASN A 98 6.52 -13.17 -10.75
N CYS A 99 7.30 -12.88 -11.78
CA CYS A 99 8.57 -13.57 -12.01
C CYS A 99 9.57 -13.29 -10.87
N GLY A 100 9.63 -12.06 -10.38
CA GLY A 100 10.44 -11.70 -9.21
C GLY A 100 10.03 -12.46 -7.94
N LEU A 101 8.73 -12.56 -7.68
CA LEU A 101 8.19 -13.36 -6.58
C LEU A 101 8.52 -14.86 -6.72
N ALA A 102 8.61 -15.36 -7.95
CA ALA A 102 9.05 -16.73 -8.26
C ALA A 102 10.57 -16.91 -8.25
N GLY A 103 11.35 -15.87 -7.91
CA GLY A 103 12.81 -15.94 -7.79
C GLY A 103 13.59 -15.54 -9.04
N ASP A 104 12.92 -15.06 -10.10
CA ASP A 104 13.61 -14.48 -11.26
C ASP A 104 14.25 -13.14 -10.88
N ARG A 105 15.57 -13.07 -11.03
CA ARG A 105 16.39 -11.89 -10.72
C ARG A 105 16.85 -11.12 -11.96
N SER A 106 16.36 -11.47 -13.14
CA SER A 106 16.83 -10.89 -14.41
C SER A 106 16.70 -9.36 -14.46
N PHE A 107 15.67 -8.79 -13.83
CA PHE A 107 15.43 -7.35 -13.78
C PHE A 107 16.02 -6.67 -12.55
N THR A 108 16.37 -7.42 -11.48
CA THR A 108 16.98 -6.88 -10.26
C THR A 108 18.49 -7.05 -10.22
N GLY A 109 19.06 -7.88 -11.09
CA GLY A 109 20.49 -8.24 -11.08
C GLY A 109 21.45 -7.06 -11.34
N ARG A 110 20.94 -5.89 -11.77
CA ARG A 110 21.76 -4.69 -12.02
C ARG A 110 21.56 -3.59 -10.97
N LEU A 111 20.73 -3.81 -9.97
CA LEU A 111 20.46 -2.78 -8.94
C LEU A 111 21.73 -2.37 -8.20
N GLY A 112 22.66 -3.28 -7.96
CA GLY A 112 23.94 -2.98 -7.33
C GLY A 112 24.88 -2.10 -8.16
N GLN A 113 24.61 -1.93 -9.45
CA GLN A 113 25.40 -1.08 -10.36
C GLN A 113 24.91 0.37 -10.38
N PHE A 114 23.75 0.65 -9.79
CA PHE A 114 23.22 2.00 -9.70
C PHE A 114 24.04 2.81 -8.67
N THR A 115 24.54 4.00 -9.08
CA THR A 115 25.45 4.82 -8.28
C THR A 115 24.87 6.15 -7.82
N GLY A 116 23.59 6.39 -8.09
CA GLY A 116 22.92 7.65 -7.72
C GLY A 116 22.45 7.70 -6.27
N ALA A 117 21.85 8.83 -5.89
CA ALA A 117 21.12 8.96 -4.65
C ALA A 117 19.71 8.36 -4.79
N VAL A 118 19.27 7.61 -3.80
CA VAL A 118 17.96 6.96 -3.76
C VAL A 118 17.29 7.28 -2.44
N TYR A 119 16.02 7.69 -2.51
CA TYR A 119 15.16 7.80 -1.35
C TYR A 119 14.10 6.70 -1.36
N ILE A 120 14.00 5.98 -0.27
CA ILE A 120 13.01 4.91 -0.09
C ILE A 120 12.09 5.27 1.06
N ASN A 121 10.79 5.34 0.75
CA ASN A 121 9.76 5.43 1.77
C ASN A 121 9.18 4.04 2.01
N ALA A 122 9.45 3.45 3.17
CA ALA A 122 9.02 2.10 3.52
C ALA A 122 8.03 2.12 4.68
N SER A 123 6.93 1.39 4.51
CA SER A 123 5.97 1.11 5.58
C SER A 123 6.39 -0.13 6.37
N GLY A 124 5.96 -0.25 7.63
CA GLY A 124 6.24 -1.45 8.44
C GLY A 124 5.43 -2.66 8.01
N HIS A 125 4.31 -2.44 7.30
CA HIS A 125 3.38 -3.46 6.81
C HIS A 125 3.23 -3.37 5.29
N GLY A 126 2.47 -4.28 4.70
CA GLY A 126 2.33 -4.34 3.25
C GLY A 126 3.63 -4.70 2.55
N PHE A 127 4.06 -3.89 1.59
CA PHE A 127 5.29 -4.10 0.82
C PHE A 127 6.56 -3.51 1.48
N GLY A 128 6.48 -2.98 2.70
CA GLY A 128 7.61 -2.31 3.33
C GLY A 128 8.85 -3.18 3.46
N GLY A 129 8.71 -4.45 3.81
CA GLY A 129 9.83 -5.41 3.82
C GLY A 129 10.52 -5.53 2.46
N ALA A 130 9.74 -5.65 1.37
CA ALA A 130 10.27 -5.74 0.01
C ALA A 130 11.01 -4.45 -0.42
N MET A 131 10.56 -3.29 0.08
CA MET A 131 11.26 -2.02 -0.14
C MET A 131 12.62 -1.99 0.55
N LEU A 132 12.72 -2.51 1.78
CA LEU A 132 13.99 -2.62 2.51
C LEU A 132 14.92 -3.65 1.86
N ASP A 133 14.39 -4.77 1.38
CA ASP A 133 15.16 -5.75 0.60
C ASP A 133 15.70 -5.13 -0.69
N THR A 134 14.90 -4.31 -1.36
CA THR A 134 15.35 -3.55 -2.54
C THR A 134 16.46 -2.56 -2.19
N ALA A 135 16.34 -1.85 -1.05
CA ALA A 135 17.39 -0.97 -0.55
C ALA A 135 18.72 -1.70 -0.37
N ALA A 136 18.67 -2.91 0.18
CA ALA A 136 19.87 -3.73 0.40
C ALA A 136 20.55 -4.19 -0.91
N LEU A 137 19.83 -4.26 -2.02
CA LEU A 137 20.38 -4.59 -3.34
C LEU A 137 21.05 -3.40 -4.05
N LEU A 138 20.82 -2.17 -3.60
CA LEU A 138 21.36 -0.94 -4.17
C LEU A 138 22.76 -0.63 -3.61
N THR A 139 23.69 -1.59 -3.69
CA THR A 139 25.00 -1.53 -3.03
C THR A 139 25.93 -0.44 -3.56
N GLY A 140 25.71 0.07 -4.78
CA GLY A 140 26.45 1.18 -5.37
C GLY A 140 25.84 2.56 -5.10
N ALA A 141 24.65 2.62 -4.54
CA ALA A 141 23.90 3.86 -4.33
C ALA A 141 24.09 4.44 -2.93
N THR A 142 23.84 5.74 -2.80
CA THR A 142 23.61 6.37 -1.50
C THR A 142 22.13 6.30 -1.17
N VAL A 143 21.76 5.35 -0.32
CA VAL A 143 20.34 5.10 0.03
C VAL A 143 19.97 5.83 1.31
N THR A 144 18.87 6.60 1.25
CA THR A 144 18.20 7.16 2.42
C THR A 144 16.83 6.48 2.57
N THR A 145 16.56 5.95 3.74
CA THR A 145 15.27 5.29 4.03
C THR A 145 14.47 6.08 5.05
N ASN A 146 13.23 6.40 4.70
CA ASN A 146 12.21 6.87 5.62
C ASN A 146 11.30 5.68 5.98
N PHE A 147 11.28 5.29 7.24
CA PHE A 147 10.57 4.09 7.69
C PHE A 147 9.44 4.45 8.65
N SER A 148 8.22 4.06 8.27
CA SER A 148 7.01 4.27 9.07
C SER A 148 6.46 2.94 9.58
N ALA A 149 6.92 2.52 10.76
CA ALA A 149 6.59 1.21 11.35
C ALA A 149 5.09 0.88 11.40
N PRO A 150 4.16 1.79 11.78
CA PRO A 150 2.76 1.46 11.93
C PRO A 150 1.94 1.55 10.63
N PHE A 151 2.56 1.89 9.50
CA PHE A 151 1.85 2.14 8.25
C PHE A 151 1.67 0.87 7.42
N GLY A 152 0.49 0.74 6.80
CA GLY A 152 0.26 -0.14 5.67
C GLY A 152 0.78 0.46 4.36
N HIS A 153 0.54 -0.26 3.26
CA HIS A 153 1.13 0.08 1.95
C HIS A 153 0.75 1.48 1.45
N VAL A 154 -0.48 1.90 1.65
CA VAL A 154 -0.98 3.18 1.12
C VAL A 154 -1.07 4.29 2.18
N ASP A 155 -0.86 3.97 3.46
CA ASP A 155 -1.04 4.96 4.53
C ASP A 155 -0.22 6.22 4.32
N ALA A 156 1.02 6.11 3.88
CA ALA A 156 1.89 7.26 3.67
C ALA A 156 1.32 8.29 2.67
N TYR A 157 0.56 7.82 1.67
CA TYR A 157 -0.01 8.68 0.62
C TYR A 157 -1.33 9.33 1.03
N PHE A 158 -2.08 8.68 1.91
CA PHE A 158 -3.40 9.12 2.35
C PHE A 158 -3.42 9.57 3.81
N ASP A 159 -2.27 9.56 4.49
CA ASP A 159 -2.13 10.01 5.88
C ASP A 159 -2.60 11.46 6.03
N VAL A 160 -3.40 11.71 7.05
CA VAL A 160 -3.84 13.08 7.40
C VAL A 160 -2.66 14.01 7.73
N ALA A 161 -1.52 13.46 8.09
CA ALA A 161 -0.26 14.17 8.33
C ALA A 161 0.79 13.94 7.21
N HIS A 162 0.36 13.59 5.97
CA HIS A 162 1.26 13.22 4.86
C HIS A 162 2.33 14.29 4.58
N ARG A 163 2.00 15.57 4.74
CA ARG A 163 2.95 16.67 4.55
C ARG A 163 4.17 16.54 5.45
N GLN A 164 3.96 16.19 6.72
CA GLN A 164 5.04 16.07 7.69
C GLN A 164 5.79 14.75 7.56
N ARG A 165 5.09 13.67 7.25
CA ARG A 165 5.63 12.31 7.29
C ARG A 165 6.17 11.82 5.96
N LEU A 166 5.72 12.39 4.85
CA LEU A 166 6.14 12.03 3.50
C LEU A 166 6.79 13.19 2.76
N GLU A 167 6.07 14.31 2.56
CA GLU A 167 6.54 15.39 1.69
C GLU A 167 7.78 16.10 2.26
N GLN A 168 7.75 16.52 3.51
CA GLN A 168 8.88 17.25 4.12
C GLN A 168 10.17 16.42 4.16
N PRO A 169 10.16 15.13 4.54
CA PRO A 169 11.36 14.30 4.46
C PRO A 169 11.91 14.16 3.04
N ILE A 170 11.04 14.04 2.03
CA ILE A 170 11.47 13.97 0.62
C ILE A 170 12.09 15.29 0.19
N LEU A 171 11.47 16.43 0.51
CA LEU A 171 11.98 17.77 0.17
C LEU A 171 13.34 18.00 0.82
N ALA A 172 13.48 17.74 2.10
CA ALA A 172 14.75 17.89 2.82
C ALA A 172 15.87 17.02 2.21
N TRP A 173 15.52 15.78 1.80
CA TRP A 173 16.47 14.91 1.11
C TRP A 173 16.86 15.47 -0.26
N LEU A 174 15.90 15.94 -1.06
CA LEU A 174 16.16 16.53 -2.38
C LEU A 174 17.08 17.76 -2.26
N GLU A 175 16.82 18.67 -1.32
CA GLU A 175 17.67 19.83 -1.04
C GLU A 175 19.11 19.40 -0.69
N GLY A 176 19.26 18.38 0.14
CA GLY A 176 20.56 17.83 0.50
C GLY A 176 21.32 17.14 -0.65
N VAL A 177 20.60 16.63 -1.65
CA VAL A 177 21.20 16.01 -2.86
C VAL A 177 21.63 17.09 -3.86
N VAL A 178 20.79 18.11 -4.05
CA VAL A 178 21.08 19.20 -5.03
C VAL A 178 22.18 20.14 -4.54
N ALA A 179 22.37 20.26 -3.23
CA ALA A 179 23.42 21.12 -2.64
C ALA A 179 24.84 20.53 -2.70
N ARG A 180 25.00 19.32 -3.20
CA ARG A 180 26.29 18.62 -3.36
C ARG A 180 26.82 18.73 -4.78
#